data_e5c494c625de9ed26b449d7a17bf6a25
#
_entry.id   e5c494c625de9ed26b449d7a17bf6a25
#
_cell.length_a   1.000
_cell.length_b   1.000
_cell.length_c   1.000
_cell.angle_alpha   90.00
_cell.angle_beta   90.00
_cell.angle_gamma   90.00
#
_symmetry.space_group_name_H-M   'P 1'
#
loop_
_entity.id
_entity.type
_entity.pdbx_description
1 polymer ?
#
loop_
_entity_poly.entity_id
_entity_poly.type
_entity_poly.pdbx_seq_one_letter_code
_entity_poly.pdbx_strand_id
1 'polypeptide(L)'
;MSQCRILVDSNAYFRLAKSIHPLLNVVFGDKQYCLYVIKELQVEYNRSFRLKNAFPWVNDPEYVKNRSHVLEVTKKEKSEIKRAYEFILDYVRYVHPDVSKVDVRCLAYAEQLSISVVTDDEEMRIVAGAYGITAYKTLELLKLMLDCHYIGIEKIREIAGYWNYLNDMPKDFKTDYKKLFGEIPPQ
;
A
#
# COMPACT_ATOMS: atom_id res chain seq x y z
N MET A 1 -0.28 -4.38 -23.80
CA MET A 1 -1.18 -3.66 -22.87
C MET A 1 -0.33 -2.91 -21.86
N SER A 2 -0.71 -1.70 -21.48
CA SER A 2 0.02 -0.93 -20.45
C SER A 2 -0.25 -1.55 -19.08
N GLN A 3 0.78 -1.68 -18.27
CA GLN A 3 0.71 -2.19 -16.91
C GLN A 3 -0.16 -1.28 -16.02
N CYS A 4 -1.09 -1.87 -15.25
CA CYS A 4 -1.87 -1.16 -14.24
C CYS A 4 -1.06 -1.10 -12.93
N ARG A 5 -0.41 0.03 -12.70
CA ARG A 5 0.45 0.24 -11.52
C ARG A 5 -0.36 0.65 -10.31
N ILE A 6 -0.02 0.10 -9.15
CA ILE A 6 -0.65 0.42 -7.86
C ILE A 6 0.47 0.70 -6.85
N LEU A 7 0.39 1.82 -6.14
CA LEU A 7 1.29 2.10 -5.02
C LEU A 7 0.75 1.46 -3.74
N VAL A 8 1.65 0.92 -2.95
CA VAL A 8 1.35 0.38 -1.61
C VAL A 8 2.02 1.29 -0.58
N ASP A 9 1.26 1.78 0.39
CA ASP A 9 1.82 2.58 1.47
C ASP A 9 2.72 1.74 2.40
N SER A 10 3.44 2.40 3.29
CA SER A 10 4.37 1.72 4.19
C SER A 10 3.68 0.71 5.10
N ASN A 11 2.53 1.07 5.68
CA ASN A 11 1.82 0.22 6.63
C ASN A 11 1.20 -1.00 5.93
N ALA A 12 0.57 -0.80 4.77
CA ALA A 12 0.05 -1.88 3.95
C ALA A 12 1.17 -2.82 3.46
N TYR A 13 2.33 -2.27 3.09
CA TYR A 13 3.50 -3.07 2.75
C TYR A 13 3.96 -3.96 3.91
N PHE A 14 4.15 -3.39 5.12
CA PHE A 14 4.58 -4.16 6.28
C PHE A 14 3.59 -5.26 6.66
N ARG A 15 2.31 -5.01 6.49
CA ARG A 15 1.24 -5.98 6.78
C ARG A 15 1.19 -7.14 5.78
N LEU A 16 1.45 -6.88 4.50
CA LEU A 16 1.26 -7.84 3.41
C LEU A 16 2.53 -8.58 2.99
N ALA A 17 3.68 -7.92 2.98
CA ALA A 17 4.87 -8.40 2.27
C ALA A 17 5.45 -9.70 2.83
N LYS A 18 5.24 -10.00 4.12
CA LYS A 18 5.68 -11.27 4.71
C LYS A 18 4.76 -12.42 4.32
N SER A 19 3.48 -12.16 4.21
CA SER A 19 2.47 -13.18 3.88
C SER A 19 2.36 -13.44 2.39
N ILE A 20 2.68 -12.44 1.56
CA ILE A 20 2.70 -12.52 0.09
C ILE A 20 4.10 -12.13 -0.36
N HIS A 21 4.95 -13.11 -0.63
CA HIS A 21 6.32 -12.84 -1.09
C HIS A 21 6.62 -13.59 -2.39
N PRO A 22 7.12 -12.89 -3.44
CA PRO A 22 7.31 -11.43 -3.54
C PRO A 22 5.99 -10.69 -3.72
N LEU A 23 5.82 -9.58 -2.98
CA LEU A 23 4.63 -8.73 -3.09
C LEU A 23 4.72 -7.74 -4.25
N LEU A 24 5.91 -7.16 -4.45
CA LEU A 24 6.14 -6.09 -5.42
C LEU A 24 6.68 -6.64 -6.73
N ASN A 25 6.42 -5.90 -7.82
CA ASN A 25 6.97 -6.17 -9.16
C ASN A 25 6.56 -7.54 -9.75
N VAL A 26 5.49 -8.11 -9.25
CA VAL A 26 4.84 -9.29 -9.85
C VAL A 26 3.57 -8.82 -10.52
N VAL A 27 3.43 -9.21 -11.78
CA VAL A 27 2.26 -8.85 -12.59
C VAL A 27 1.17 -9.90 -12.39
N PHE A 28 -0.08 -9.46 -12.19
CA PHE A 28 -1.22 -10.35 -12.05
C PHE A 28 -2.48 -9.81 -12.72
N GLY A 29 -3.40 -10.72 -13.05
CA GLY A 29 -4.67 -10.43 -13.70
C GLY A 29 -4.57 -9.90 -15.13
N ASP A 30 -5.71 -9.86 -15.82
CA ASP A 30 -5.78 -9.46 -17.23
C ASP A 30 -5.38 -8.00 -17.46
N LYS A 31 -5.61 -7.13 -16.48
CA LYS A 31 -5.21 -5.73 -16.52
C LYS A 31 -3.73 -5.50 -16.19
N GLN A 32 -2.94 -6.56 -16.02
CA GLN A 32 -1.51 -6.48 -15.70
C GLN A 32 -1.22 -5.62 -14.48
N TYR A 33 -1.94 -5.85 -13.37
CA TYR A 33 -1.69 -5.17 -12.11
C TYR A 33 -0.29 -5.45 -11.59
N CYS A 34 0.36 -4.43 -11.07
CA CYS A 34 1.69 -4.55 -10.48
C CYS A 34 1.84 -3.58 -9.32
N LEU A 35 2.34 -4.08 -8.19
CA LEU A 35 2.48 -3.31 -6.97
C LEU A 35 3.87 -2.69 -6.84
N TYR A 36 3.91 -1.47 -6.35
CA TYR A 36 5.12 -0.68 -6.12
C TYR A 36 5.08 0.00 -4.75
N VAL A 37 6.25 0.33 -4.23
CA VAL A 37 6.41 1.25 -3.09
C VAL A 37 7.28 2.43 -3.51
N ILE A 38 7.17 3.53 -2.78
CA ILE A 38 8.08 4.66 -2.96
C ILE A 38 9.38 4.47 -2.15
N LYS A 39 10.46 5.13 -2.56
CA LYS A 39 11.77 5.03 -1.89
C LYS A 39 11.75 5.49 -0.44
N GLU A 40 10.86 6.42 -0.13
CA GLU A 40 10.70 7.00 1.19
C GLU A 40 10.32 5.99 2.26
N LEU A 41 9.68 4.87 1.90
CA LEU A 41 9.43 3.74 2.82
C LEU A 41 10.73 3.26 3.50
N GLN A 42 11.80 3.08 2.74
CA GLN A 42 13.07 2.63 3.33
C GLN A 42 13.67 3.68 4.28
N VAL A 43 13.50 4.96 3.97
CA VAL A 43 13.96 6.07 4.83
C VAL A 43 13.16 6.08 6.12
N GLU A 44 11.85 5.94 6.04
CA GLU A 44 10.94 5.87 7.20
C GLU A 44 11.31 4.69 8.10
N TYR A 45 11.40 3.49 7.52
CA TYR A 45 11.80 2.29 8.24
C TYR A 45 13.15 2.46 8.95
N ASN A 46 14.16 3.00 8.27
CA ASN A 46 15.50 3.17 8.84
C ASN A 46 15.54 4.18 9.99
N ARG A 47 14.64 5.14 10.03
CA ARG A 47 14.54 6.15 11.09
C ARG A 47 13.73 5.70 12.31
N SER A 48 12.85 4.71 12.13
CA SER A 48 11.92 4.26 13.18
C SER A 48 12.45 3.02 13.91
N PHE A 49 12.85 3.19 15.18
CA PHE A 49 13.19 2.07 16.05
C PHE A 49 12.00 1.12 16.24
N ARG A 50 10.79 1.67 16.36
CA ARG A 50 9.56 0.89 16.48
C ARG A 50 9.36 -0.03 15.27
N LEU A 51 9.50 0.49 14.04
CA LEU A 51 9.33 -0.31 12.82
C LEU A 51 10.42 -1.40 12.70
N LYS A 52 11.66 -1.11 13.07
CA LYS A 52 12.75 -2.10 13.05
C LYS A 52 12.49 -3.26 14.01
N ASN A 53 11.93 -2.97 15.18
CA ASN A 53 11.59 -4.01 16.13
C ASN A 53 10.36 -4.82 15.72
N ALA A 54 9.33 -4.17 15.16
CA ALA A 54 8.11 -4.83 14.73
C ALA A 54 8.32 -5.66 13.45
N PHE A 55 9.18 -5.20 12.54
CA PHE A 55 9.38 -5.79 11.21
C PHE A 55 10.86 -6.02 10.89
N PRO A 56 11.61 -6.82 11.69
CA PRO A 56 13.07 -7.00 11.51
C PRO A 56 13.41 -7.60 10.14
N TRP A 57 12.53 -8.41 9.56
CA TRP A 57 12.66 -9.04 8.26
C TRP A 57 12.76 -8.08 7.07
N VAL A 58 12.35 -6.82 7.24
CA VAL A 58 12.38 -5.81 6.16
C VAL A 58 13.77 -5.62 5.56
N ASN A 59 14.83 -5.82 6.34
CA ASN A 59 16.21 -5.73 5.88
C ASN A 59 16.79 -7.07 5.37
N ASP A 60 16.02 -8.15 5.38
CA ASP A 60 16.49 -9.41 4.81
C ASP A 60 16.71 -9.25 3.29
N PRO A 61 17.75 -9.87 2.72
CA PRO A 61 18.19 -9.63 1.35
C PRO A 61 17.08 -9.80 0.29
N GLU A 62 16.18 -10.74 0.49
CA GLU A 62 15.06 -11.01 -0.42
C GLU A 62 14.06 -9.85 -0.47
N TYR A 63 13.70 -9.26 0.70
CA TYR A 63 12.79 -8.11 0.74
C TYR A 63 13.46 -6.82 0.25
N VAL A 64 14.75 -6.63 0.55
CA VAL A 64 15.54 -5.53 0.00
C VAL A 64 15.59 -5.62 -1.52
N LYS A 65 15.87 -6.80 -2.07
CA LYS A 65 15.89 -7.06 -3.51
C LYS A 65 14.49 -6.79 -4.12
N ASN A 66 13.42 -7.25 -3.49
CA ASN A 66 12.05 -7.03 -3.99
C ASN A 66 11.68 -5.53 -4.04
N ARG A 67 12.11 -4.72 -3.04
CA ARG A 67 11.91 -3.27 -3.03
C ARG A 67 12.87 -2.47 -3.90
N SER A 68 13.95 -3.07 -4.40
CA SER A 68 14.92 -2.36 -5.25
C SER A 68 14.36 -1.97 -6.62
N HIS A 69 13.32 -2.64 -7.08
CA HIS A 69 12.60 -2.30 -8.30
C HIS A 69 11.69 -1.11 -8.04
N VAL A 70 12.17 0.06 -8.37
CA VAL A 70 11.45 1.31 -8.16
C VAL A 70 10.54 1.63 -9.33
N LEU A 71 9.49 2.40 -9.03
CA LEU A 71 8.64 2.99 -10.05
C LEU A 71 9.47 3.97 -10.91
N GLU A 72 9.64 3.65 -12.19
CA GLU A 72 10.36 4.50 -13.11
C GLU A 72 9.53 5.76 -13.42
N VAL A 73 10.16 6.91 -13.28
CA VAL A 73 9.59 8.21 -13.57
C VAL A 73 10.59 9.08 -14.34
N THR A 74 10.10 9.79 -15.34
CA THR A 74 10.89 10.73 -16.16
C THR A 74 11.31 11.96 -15.35
N LYS A 75 12.24 12.75 -15.88
CA LYS A 75 12.62 14.04 -15.27
C LYS A 75 11.44 15.01 -15.16
N LYS A 76 10.55 15.01 -16.15
CA LYS A 76 9.34 15.84 -16.16
C LYS A 76 8.40 15.41 -15.03
N GLU A 77 8.05 14.13 -14.96
CA GLU A 77 7.20 13.58 -13.91
C GLU A 77 7.76 13.85 -12.50
N LYS A 78 9.08 13.73 -12.30
CA LYS A 78 9.72 14.09 -11.01
C LYS A 78 9.44 15.53 -10.60
N SER A 79 9.49 16.47 -11.55
CA SER A 79 9.20 17.88 -11.29
C SER A 79 7.73 18.10 -10.95
N GLU A 80 6.83 17.41 -11.66
CA GLU A 80 5.39 17.46 -11.44
C GLU A 80 5.01 16.83 -10.10
N ILE A 81 5.55 15.66 -9.77
CA ILE A 81 5.39 15.02 -8.46
C ILE A 81 5.84 15.93 -7.32
N LYS A 82 6.96 16.66 -7.51
CA LYS A 82 7.41 17.60 -6.49
C LYS A 82 6.40 18.74 -6.28
N ARG A 83 5.84 19.29 -7.34
CA ARG A 83 4.79 20.34 -7.25
C ARG A 83 3.52 19.81 -6.58
N ALA A 84 3.07 18.63 -6.99
CA ALA A 84 1.92 17.96 -6.37
C ALA A 84 2.16 17.73 -4.87
N TYR A 85 3.35 17.27 -4.49
CA TYR A 85 3.73 17.10 -3.10
C TYR A 85 3.62 18.40 -2.31
N GLU A 86 4.14 19.51 -2.81
CA GLU A 86 4.06 20.80 -2.14
C GLU A 86 2.60 21.26 -1.98
N PHE A 87 1.79 21.07 -3.02
CA PHE A 87 0.38 21.44 -3.02
C PHE A 87 -0.47 20.59 -2.06
N ILE A 88 -0.29 19.26 -2.08
CA ILE A 88 -0.99 18.35 -1.15
C ILE A 88 -0.51 18.59 0.29
N LEU A 89 0.78 18.85 0.49
CA LEU A 89 1.33 19.11 1.82
C LEU A 89 0.73 20.37 2.45
N ASP A 90 0.53 21.43 1.66
CA ASP A 90 -0.11 22.64 2.16
C ASP A 90 -1.57 22.38 2.57
N TYR A 91 -2.33 21.64 1.78
CA TYR A 91 -3.69 21.25 2.14
C TYR A 91 -3.73 20.43 3.43
N VAL A 92 -2.88 19.39 3.51
CA VAL A 92 -2.81 18.46 4.64
C VAL A 92 -2.45 19.17 5.94
N ARG A 93 -1.53 20.13 5.93
CA ARG A 93 -1.13 20.88 7.13
C ARG A 93 -2.29 21.57 7.86
N TYR A 94 -3.29 22.01 7.11
CA TYR A 94 -4.43 22.75 7.68
C TYR A 94 -5.65 21.88 7.95
N VAL A 95 -5.85 20.81 7.17
CA VAL A 95 -7.11 20.04 7.18
C VAL A 95 -6.91 18.65 7.77
N HIS A 96 -5.75 18.01 7.53
CA HIS A 96 -5.44 16.63 7.91
C HIS A 96 -4.03 16.50 8.49
N PRO A 97 -3.70 17.15 9.63
CA PRO A 97 -2.33 17.25 10.13
C PRO A 97 -1.70 15.90 10.52
N ASP A 98 -2.51 14.85 10.70
CA ASP A 98 -2.05 13.51 11.05
C ASP A 98 -1.49 12.72 9.86
N VAL A 99 -1.75 13.15 8.61
CA VAL A 99 -1.17 12.53 7.41
C VAL A 99 0.32 12.84 7.33
N SER A 100 1.14 11.80 7.30
CA SER A 100 2.58 11.94 7.31
C SER A 100 3.13 12.50 5.99
N LYS A 101 4.36 13.05 6.05
CA LYS A 101 5.05 13.51 4.82
C LYS A 101 5.34 12.38 3.84
N VAL A 102 5.44 11.13 4.31
CA VAL A 102 5.64 9.96 3.46
C VAL A 102 4.35 9.63 2.73
N ASP A 103 3.19 9.68 3.43
CA ASP A 103 1.88 9.48 2.83
C ASP A 103 1.56 10.55 1.79
N VAL A 104 1.82 11.82 2.11
CA VAL A 104 1.71 12.93 1.13
C VAL A 104 2.58 12.67 -0.10
N ARG A 105 3.78 12.13 0.07
CA ARG A 105 4.65 11.77 -1.05
C ARG A 105 4.02 10.67 -1.89
N CYS A 106 3.49 9.62 -1.24
CA CYS A 106 2.80 8.53 -1.92
C CYS A 106 1.60 9.05 -2.74
N LEU A 107 0.78 9.93 -2.14
CA LEU A 107 -0.35 10.58 -2.84
C LEU A 107 0.10 11.43 -4.02
N ALA A 108 1.20 12.18 -3.91
CA ALA A 108 1.74 12.98 -5.00
C ALA A 108 2.19 12.13 -6.21
N TYR A 109 2.79 10.97 -5.94
CA TYR A 109 3.09 10.00 -7.00
C TYR A 109 1.80 9.46 -7.64
N ALA A 110 0.83 9.07 -6.81
CA ALA A 110 -0.43 8.49 -7.29
C ALA A 110 -1.21 9.47 -8.16
N GLU A 111 -1.32 10.73 -7.74
CA GLU A 111 -2.01 11.79 -8.47
C GLU A 111 -1.34 12.06 -9.84
N GLN A 112 -0.04 12.33 -9.85
CA GLN A 112 0.67 12.71 -11.07
C GLN A 112 0.80 11.57 -12.09
N LEU A 113 0.86 10.32 -11.62
CA LEU A 113 0.96 9.17 -12.50
C LEU A 113 -0.41 8.54 -12.82
N SER A 114 -1.49 9.11 -12.29
CA SER A 114 -2.86 8.58 -12.43
C SER A 114 -2.95 7.10 -12.05
N ILE A 115 -2.34 6.73 -10.92
CA ILE A 115 -2.33 5.36 -10.41
C ILE A 115 -3.02 5.27 -9.05
N SER A 116 -3.51 4.07 -8.72
CA SER A 116 -4.18 3.83 -7.45
C SER A 116 -3.19 3.68 -6.29
N VAL A 117 -3.67 3.84 -5.06
CA VAL A 117 -2.90 3.60 -3.84
C VAL A 117 -3.60 2.55 -2.97
N VAL A 118 -2.82 1.78 -2.20
CA VAL A 118 -3.34 0.87 -1.16
C VAL A 118 -2.95 1.43 0.19
N THR A 119 -3.94 1.74 1.00
CA THR A 119 -3.76 2.22 2.38
C THR A 119 -4.98 1.92 3.24
N ASP A 120 -4.75 1.55 4.50
CA ASP A 120 -5.81 1.43 5.52
C ASP A 120 -5.95 2.71 6.36
N ASP A 121 -5.06 3.69 6.16
CA ASP A 121 -5.14 4.98 6.86
C ASP A 121 -6.34 5.79 6.35
N GLU A 122 -7.26 6.13 7.27
CA GLU A 122 -8.52 6.81 6.93
C GLU A 122 -8.26 8.25 6.47
N GLU A 123 -7.37 8.97 7.14
CA GLU A 123 -7.03 10.35 6.78
C GLU A 123 -6.36 10.41 5.41
N MET A 124 -5.41 9.51 5.14
CA MET A 124 -4.79 9.39 3.83
C MET A 124 -5.81 9.07 2.74
N ARG A 125 -6.82 8.23 3.02
CA ARG A 125 -7.90 7.91 2.07
C ARG A 125 -8.83 9.08 1.80
N ILE A 126 -9.14 9.88 2.83
CA ILE A 126 -9.93 11.13 2.66
C ILE A 126 -9.18 12.10 1.75
N VAL A 127 -7.88 12.30 2.00
CA VAL A 127 -7.04 13.15 1.14
C VAL A 127 -6.96 12.59 -0.28
N ALA A 128 -6.77 11.28 -0.44
CA ALA A 128 -6.80 10.63 -1.76
C ALA A 128 -8.08 10.96 -2.53
N GLY A 129 -9.25 10.83 -1.86
CA GLY A 129 -10.55 11.18 -2.44
C GLY A 129 -10.67 12.64 -2.86
N ALA A 130 -10.13 13.58 -2.08
CA ALA A 130 -10.12 15.02 -2.41
C ALA A 130 -9.31 15.33 -3.68
N TYR A 131 -8.32 14.50 -4.01
CA TYR A 131 -7.49 14.62 -5.21
C TYR A 131 -7.87 13.65 -6.33
N GLY A 132 -9.01 12.96 -6.22
CA GLY A 132 -9.49 12.02 -7.25
C GLY A 132 -8.63 10.75 -7.39
N ILE A 133 -7.82 10.44 -6.38
CA ILE A 133 -6.98 9.23 -6.36
C ILE A 133 -7.81 8.06 -5.87
N THR A 134 -7.84 6.97 -6.65
CA THR A 134 -8.45 5.72 -6.21
C THR A 134 -7.62 5.08 -5.10
N ALA A 135 -8.22 4.89 -3.92
CA ALA A 135 -7.57 4.26 -2.78
C ALA A 135 -8.26 2.95 -2.40
N TYR A 136 -7.50 1.87 -2.37
CA TYR A 136 -7.94 0.55 -1.89
C TYR A 136 -7.52 0.35 -0.44
N LYS A 137 -8.36 -0.30 0.37
CA LYS A 137 -7.92 -0.92 1.63
C LYS A 137 -7.09 -2.18 1.34
N THR A 138 -6.30 -2.67 2.32
CA THR A 138 -5.55 -3.93 2.16
C THR A 138 -6.45 -5.12 1.86
N LEU A 139 -7.64 -5.21 2.48
CA LEU A 139 -8.62 -6.26 2.17
C LEU A 139 -9.19 -6.15 0.75
N GLU A 140 -9.38 -4.94 0.23
CA GLU A 140 -9.84 -4.72 -1.14
C GLU A 140 -8.76 -5.12 -2.16
N LEU A 141 -7.47 -4.90 -1.84
CA LEU A 141 -6.37 -5.44 -2.64
C LEU A 141 -6.36 -6.97 -2.63
N LEU A 142 -6.55 -7.61 -1.47
CA LEU A 142 -6.64 -9.09 -1.40
C LEU A 142 -7.84 -9.61 -2.21
N LYS A 143 -8.98 -8.90 -2.18
CA LYS A 143 -10.14 -9.23 -3.02
C LYS A 143 -9.81 -9.11 -4.50
N LEU A 144 -9.12 -8.04 -4.91
CA LEU A 144 -8.66 -7.87 -6.30
C LEU A 144 -7.73 -9.03 -6.74
N MET A 145 -6.79 -9.43 -5.87
CA MET A 145 -5.90 -10.57 -6.14
C MET A 145 -6.66 -11.89 -6.25
N LEU A 146 -7.70 -12.09 -5.42
CA LEU A 146 -8.57 -13.26 -5.50
C LEU A 146 -9.36 -13.28 -6.81
N ASP A 147 -9.97 -12.17 -7.18
CA ASP A 147 -10.76 -12.04 -8.41
C ASP A 147 -9.92 -12.22 -9.67
N CYS A 148 -8.64 -11.89 -9.58
CA CYS A 148 -7.64 -12.15 -10.63
C CYS A 148 -7.04 -13.57 -10.57
N HIS A 149 -7.49 -14.45 -9.69
CA HIS A 149 -6.95 -15.79 -9.48
C HIS A 149 -5.43 -15.82 -9.16
N TYR A 150 -4.90 -14.71 -8.64
CA TYR A 150 -3.49 -14.61 -8.24
C TYR A 150 -3.23 -15.29 -6.89
N ILE A 151 -4.16 -15.15 -5.94
CA ILE A 151 -4.18 -15.91 -4.69
C ILE A 151 -5.54 -16.57 -4.49
N GLY A 152 -5.56 -17.69 -3.75
CA GLY A 152 -6.80 -18.37 -3.38
C GLY A 152 -7.38 -17.87 -2.06
N ILE A 153 -8.65 -18.22 -1.80
CA ILE A 153 -9.33 -17.86 -0.54
C ILE A 153 -8.62 -18.43 0.69
N GLU A 154 -7.99 -19.59 0.58
CA GLU A 154 -7.22 -20.20 1.67
C GLU A 154 -6.03 -19.31 2.08
N LYS A 155 -5.35 -18.71 1.11
CA LYS A 155 -4.27 -17.76 1.40
C LYS A 155 -4.78 -16.50 2.09
N ILE A 156 -5.96 -16.02 1.73
CA ILE A 156 -6.60 -14.88 2.41
C ILE A 156 -6.95 -15.23 3.87
N ARG A 157 -7.46 -16.44 4.12
CA ARG A 157 -7.73 -16.93 5.48
C ARG A 157 -6.46 -17.01 6.31
N GLU A 158 -5.38 -17.52 5.73
CA GLU A 158 -4.05 -17.57 6.38
C GLU A 158 -3.58 -16.16 6.77
N ILE A 159 -3.64 -15.20 5.85
CA ILE A 159 -3.26 -13.81 6.07
C ILE A 159 -4.12 -13.18 7.19
N ALA A 160 -5.43 -13.35 7.11
CA ALA A 160 -6.37 -12.82 8.09
C ALA A 160 -6.15 -13.40 9.50
N GLY A 161 -5.91 -14.71 9.59
CA GLY A 161 -5.55 -15.38 10.85
C GLY A 161 -4.21 -14.88 11.41
N TYR A 162 -3.23 -14.65 10.55
CA TYR A 162 -1.94 -14.10 10.97
C TYR A 162 -2.06 -12.67 11.51
N TRP A 163 -2.85 -11.79 10.87
CA TRP A 163 -3.12 -10.45 11.38
C TRP A 163 -3.85 -10.47 12.72
N ASN A 164 -4.82 -11.40 12.88
CA ASN A 164 -5.52 -11.58 14.16
C ASN A 164 -4.55 -12.04 15.26
N TYR A 165 -3.68 -13.01 14.97
CA TYR A 165 -2.65 -13.48 15.90
C TYR A 165 -1.69 -12.37 16.34
N LEU A 166 -1.28 -11.49 15.42
CA LEU A 166 -0.40 -10.36 15.71
C LEU A 166 -1.13 -9.15 16.34
N ASN A 167 -2.45 -9.19 16.42
CA ASN A 167 -3.30 -8.05 16.78
C ASN A 167 -3.03 -6.80 15.91
N ASP A 168 -2.73 -7.02 14.62
CA ASP A 168 -2.45 -5.97 13.62
C ASP A 168 -3.53 -5.95 12.53
N MET A 169 -4.77 -5.88 12.93
CA MET A 169 -5.90 -5.83 12.02
C MET A 169 -6.21 -4.38 11.59
N PRO A 170 -6.57 -4.14 10.31
CA PRO A 170 -7.11 -2.86 9.89
C PRO A 170 -8.37 -2.46 10.69
N LYS A 171 -8.65 -1.16 10.75
CA LYS A 171 -9.94 -0.68 11.24
C LYS A 171 -11.07 -1.33 10.43
N ASP A 172 -12.17 -1.67 11.11
CA ASP A 172 -13.36 -2.31 10.54
C ASP A 172 -13.10 -3.70 9.89
N PHE A 173 -11.97 -4.34 10.20
CA PHE A 173 -11.54 -5.61 9.61
C PHE A 173 -12.65 -6.66 9.50
N LYS A 174 -13.36 -6.94 10.59
CA LYS A 174 -14.40 -8.01 10.63
C LYS A 174 -15.56 -7.70 9.68
N THR A 175 -15.98 -6.46 9.65
CA THR A 175 -17.08 -5.98 8.79
C THR A 175 -16.69 -6.02 7.32
N ASP A 176 -15.51 -5.49 7.00
CA ASP A 176 -14.99 -5.44 5.64
C ASP A 176 -14.67 -6.85 5.12
N TYR A 177 -14.08 -7.71 5.95
CA TYR A 177 -13.79 -9.09 5.57
C TYR A 177 -15.08 -9.85 5.21
N LYS A 178 -16.09 -9.79 6.09
CA LYS A 178 -17.39 -10.41 5.82
C LYS A 178 -18.05 -9.88 4.54
N LYS A 179 -18.00 -8.58 4.32
CA LYS A 179 -18.55 -7.93 3.13
C LYS A 179 -17.85 -8.37 1.84
N LEU A 180 -16.51 -8.47 1.87
CA LEU A 180 -15.71 -8.75 0.68
C LEU A 180 -15.64 -10.24 0.33
N PHE A 181 -15.61 -11.11 1.33
CA PHE A 181 -15.39 -12.55 1.13
C PHE A 181 -16.61 -13.44 1.46
N GLY A 182 -17.69 -12.87 2.03
CA GLY A 182 -18.93 -13.58 2.32
C GLY A 182 -18.85 -14.53 3.51
N GLU A 183 -17.78 -14.48 4.29
CA GLU A 183 -17.53 -15.35 5.44
C GLU A 183 -17.04 -14.58 6.67
N ILE A 184 -17.04 -15.22 7.84
CA ILE A 184 -16.47 -14.65 9.07
C ILE A 184 -14.94 -14.83 9.01
N PRO A 185 -14.14 -13.81 9.36
CA PRO A 185 -12.69 -13.96 9.38
C PRO A 185 -12.25 -15.03 10.38
N PRO A 186 -11.13 -15.74 10.10
CA PRO A 186 -10.54 -16.70 11.02
C PRO A 186 -10.23 -16.07 12.39
N GLN A 187 -10.39 -16.87 13.46
CA GLN A 187 -10.02 -16.48 14.82
C GLN A 187 -8.56 -16.71 15.10
#